data_591f16308f5374e675ecde7b3198ab16
#
_entry.id   591f16308f5374e675ecde7b3198ab16
#
_cell.length_a   1.000
_cell.length_b   1.000
_cell.length_c   1.000
_cell.angle_alpha   90.00
_cell.angle_beta   90.00
_cell.angle_gamma   90.00
#
_symmetry.space_group_name_H-M   'P 1'
#
loop_
_entity.id
_entity.type
_entity.pdbx_description
1 polymer ?
#
loop_
_entity_poly.entity_id
_entity_poly.type
_entity_poly.pdbx_seq_one_letter_code
_entity_poly.pdbx_strand_id
1 'polypeptide(L)'
;LAFAVAHQAGTPFPDDVIARIATAGEHLRWILDGEGHHPRIGDDDEGRVIASGAGHEPGYVASVLNGISALAGRPDIAVGKGRWQLRNLVLGWPATGSALDSGTRLFDSGGYTVSRGEMNGREALVVFDHGPFGYLSIAAHGHADALSLMLHLGSKPVFVDAGTYLYHSGGRVRDRLRGTAAHNTLCINGENQSEIAGAF
;
A
#
# COMPACT_ATOMS: atom_id res chain seq x y z
N LEU A 1 -14.65 -1.94 9.52
CA LEU A 1 -15.44 -2.23 10.71
C LEU A 1 -16.53 -1.16 10.92
N ALA A 2 -16.17 0.15 10.95
CA ALA A 2 -17.15 1.24 11.13
C ALA A 2 -18.33 1.16 10.14
N PHE A 3 -18.05 0.85 8.87
CA PHE A 3 -19.09 0.65 7.85
C PHE A 3 -20.06 -0.49 8.16
N ALA A 4 -19.54 -1.65 8.59
CA ALA A 4 -20.37 -2.78 8.95
C ALA A 4 -21.28 -2.43 10.14
N VAL A 5 -20.76 -1.75 11.14
CA VAL A 5 -21.53 -1.28 12.31
C VAL A 5 -22.59 -0.26 11.89
N ALA A 6 -22.23 0.74 11.09
CA ALA A 6 -23.16 1.75 10.61
C ALA A 6 -24.31 1.15 9.78
N HIS A 7 -23.97 0.21 8.91
CA HIS A 7 -24.98 -0.50 8.10
C HIS A 7 -25.96 -1.30 8.99
N GLN A 8 -25.44 -2.04 9.97
CA GLN A 8 -26.28 -2.78 10.92
C GLN A 8 -27.14 -1.86 11.80
N ALA A 9 -26.63 -0.67 12.12
CA ALA A 9 -27.36 0.33 12.89
C ALA A 9 -28.41 1.12 12.07
N GLY A 10 -28.56 0.82 10.77
CA GLY A 10 -29.48 1.54 9.90
C GLY A 10 -29.05 2.98 9.55
N THR A 11 -27.79 3.31 9.78
CA THR A 11 -27.19 4.62 9.47
C THR A 11 -25.99 4.44 8.54
N PRO A 12 -26.20 3.96 7.30
CA PRO A 12 -25.09 3.68 6.38
C PRO A 12 -24.32 4.97 6.04
N PHE A 13 -23.02 4.81 5.75
CA PHE A 13 -22.23 5.91 5.25
C PHE A 13 -22.71 6.36 3.87
N PRO A 14 -22.57 7.66 3.53
CA PRO A 14 -22.90 8.17 2.20
C PRO A 14 -22.11 7.47 1.08
N ASP A 15 -22.70 7.37 -0.10
CA ASP A 15 -22.11 6.69 -1.26
C ASP A 15 -20.77 7.30 -1.72
N ASP A 16 -20.59 8.60 -1.56
CA ASP A 16 -19.34 9.28 -1.89
C ASP A 16 -18.17 8.83 -0.99
N VAL A 17 -18.43 8.51 0.27
CA VAL A 17 -17.44 7.95 1.20
C VAL A 17 -17.06 6.53 0.78
N ILE A 18 -18.06 5.72 0.40
CA ILE A 18 -17.82 4.37 -0.12
C ILE A 18 -17.01 4.43 -1.42
N ALA A 19 -17.33 5.35 -2.33
CA ALA A 19 -16.62 5.56 -3.58
C ALA A 19 -15.15 5.96 -3.34
N ARG A 20 -14.86 6.82 -2.37
CA ARG A 20 -13.48 7.19 -2.01
C ARG A 20 -12.68 6.00 -1.49
N ILE A 21 -13.29 5.15 -0.66
CA ILE A 21 -12.64 3.92 -0.17
C ILE A 21 -12.41 2.95 -1.32
N ALA A 22 -13.34 2.83 -2.26
CA ALA A 22 -13.15 2.02 -3.45
C ALA A 22 -11.97 2.53 -4.31
N THR A 23 -11.83 3.83 -4.49
CA THR A 23 -10.69 4.43 -5.19
C THR A 23 -9.35 4.13 -4.49
N ALA A 24 -9.31 4.22 -3.17
CA ALA A 24 -8.13 3.81 -2.40
C ALA A 24 -7.83 2.31 -2.55
N GLY A 25 -8.89 1.48 -2.56
CA GLY A 25 -8.76 0.05 -2.81
C GLY A 25 -8.22 -0.25 -4.22
N GLU A 26 -8.64 0.50 -5.21
CA GLU A 26 -8.12 0.37 -6.58
C GLU A 26 -6.63 0.70 -6.66
N HIS A 27 -6.16 1.80 -6.03
CA HIS A 27 -4.75 2.10 -5.92
C HIS A 27 -3.98 0.96 -5.25
N LEU A 28 -4.44 0.53 -4.08
CA LEU A 28 -3.81 -0.57 -3.34
C LEU A 28 -3.77 -1.86 -4.16
N ARG A 29 -4.81 -2.15 -4.95
CA ARG A 29 -4.86 -3.31 -5.83
C ARG A 29 -3.80 -3.23 -6.93
N TRP A 30 -3.54 -2.05 -7.46
CA TRP A 30 -2.54 -1.84 -8.51
C TRP A 30 -1.11 -2.02 -8.04
N ILE A 31 -0.80 -1.65 -6.79
CA ILE A 31 0.57 -1.81 -6.23
C ILE A 31 0.86 -3.21 -5.69
N LEU A 32 -0.11 -4.14 -5.70
CA LEU A 32 0.13 -5.53 -5.32
C LEU A 32 0.69 -6.33 -6.49
N ASP A 33 1.67 -7.18 -6.23
CA ASP A 33 2.11 -8.22 -7.18
C ASP A 33 1.15 -9.43 -7.20
N GLY A 34 1.45 -10.42 -8.03
CA GLY A 34 0.61 -11.61 -8.22
C GLY A 34 0.49 -12.50 -6.98
N GLU A 35 1.42 -12.43 -6.05
CA GLU A 35 1.38 -13.15 -4.76
C GLU A 35 0.81 -12.30 -3.62
N GLY A 36 0.50 -11.03 -3.88
CA GLY A 36 -0.10 -10.13 -2.90
C GLY A 36 0.92 -9.36 -2.06
N HIS A 37 2.18 -9.27 -2.48
CA HIS A 37 3.16 -8.41 -1.85
C HIS A 37 2.99 -6.97 -2.38
N HIS A 38 3.27 -6.01 -1.54
CA HIS A 38 3.27 -4.59 -1.87
C HIS A 38 4.58 -3.93 -1.47
N PRO A 39 5.01 -2.87 -2.16
CA PRO A 39 6.12 -2.05 -1.71
C PRO A 39 5.81 -1.44 -0.33
N ARG A 40 6.82 -1.39 0.53
CA ARG A 40 6.73 -0.68 1.81
C ARG A 40 7.16 0.75 1.59
N ILE A 41 6.19 1.65 1.45
CA ILE A 41 6.45 3.05 1.13
C ILE A 41 6.23 3.88 2.39
N GLY A 42 7.24 4.65 2.80
CA GLY A 42 7.17 5.50 3.97
C GLY A 42 7.10 4.72 5.29
N ASP A 43 6.56 5.36 6.32
CA ASP A 43 6.44 4.77 7.64
C ASP A 43 5.29 3.76 7.76
N ASP A 44 5.56 2.65 8.45
CA ASP A 44 4.57 1.65 8.87
C ASP A 44 4.51 1.61 10.39
N ASP A 45 3.38 1.99 10.97
CA ASP A 45 3.11 1.95 12.41
C ASP A 45 2.52 0.61 12.85
N GLU A 46 2.37 -0.35 11.93
CA GLU A 46 1.76 -1.66 12.14
C GLU A 46 0.32 -1.61 12.70
N GLY A 47 -0.37 -0.48 12.53
CA GLY A 47 -1.72 -0.26 13.02
C GLY A 47 -2.74 -1.25 12.45
N ARG A 48 -3.39 -2.04 13.32
CA ARG A 48 -4.39 -3.03 12.92
C ARG A 48 -5.63 -2.93 13.77
N VAL A 49 -6.76 -2.65 13.14
CA VAL A 49 -8.06 -2.57 13.83
C VAL A 49 -8.60 -3.96 14.16
N ILE A 50 -8.41 -4.92 13.26
CA ILE A 50 -8.79 -6.32 13.46
C ILE A 50 -7.54 -7.16 13.31
N ALA A 51 -7.04 -7.67 14.42
CA ALA A 51 -5.94 -8.63 14.43
C ALA A 51 -6.52 -10.03 14.63
N SER A 52 -6.17 -10.96 13.73
CA SER A 52 -6.66 -12.33 13.79
C SER A 52 -5.64 -13.30 14.41
N GLY A 53 -4.59 -12.80 15.05
CA GLY A 53 -3.58 -13.66 15.66
C GLY A 53 -2.18 -13.08 15.64
N ALA A 54 -1.16 -13.90 15.90
CA ALA A 54 0.20 -13.46 16.05
C ALA A 54 0.89 -13.16 14.72
N GLY A 55 1.53 -11.99 14.63
CA GLY A 55 2.53 -11.68 13.61
C GLY A 55 2.01 -11.08 12.29
N HIS A 56 2.94 -10.88 11.37
CA HIS A 56 2.66 -10.47 10.01
C HIS A 56 1.90 -11.57 9.28
N GLU A 57 0.63 -11.35 9.01
CA GLU A 57 -0.18 -12.31 8.29
C GLU A 57 0.07 -12.18 6.79
N PRO A 58 0.54 -13.24 6.13
CA PRO A 58 0.52 -13.30 4.68
C PRO A 58 -0.91 -13.05 4.18
N GLY A 59 -1.08 -12.08 3.27
CA GLY A 59 -2.39 -11.75 2.72
C GLY A 59 -3.23 -10.75 3.53
N TYR A 60 -2.63 -10.03 4.50
CA TYR A 60 -3.33 -8.95 5.21
C TYR A 60 -3.94 -7.93 4.23
N VAL A 61 -3.14 -7.40 3.31
CA VAL A 61 -3.58 -6.42 2.31
C VAL A 61 -4.65 -7.03 1.38
N ALA A 62 -4.46 -8.27 0.94
CA ALA A 62 -5.45 -8.99 0.14
C ALA A 62 -6.80 -9.09 0.86
N SER A 63 -6.80 -9.33 2.17
CA SER A 63 -8.05 -9.40 2.94
C SER A 63 -8.70 -8.03 3.15
N VAL A 64 -7.92 -6.96 3.22
CA VAL A 64 -8.45 -5.58 3.24
C VAL A 64 -9.14 -5.27 1.91
N LEU A 65 -8.50 -5.57 0.79
CA LEU A 65 -9.05 -5.39 -0.56
C LEU A 65 -10.35 -6.18 -0.76
N ASN A 66 -10.39 -7.42 -0.31
CA ASN A 66 -11.60 -8.24 -0.37
C ASN A 66 -12.74 -7.63 0.47
N GLY A 67 -12.43 -7.06 1.63
CA GLY A 67 -13.40 -6.32 2.44
C GLY A 67 -13.90 -5.05 1.75
N ILE A 68 -13.03 -4.26 1.12
CA ILE A 68 -13.39 -3.07 0.34
C ILE A 68 -14.25 -3.48 -0.86
N SER A 69 -13.86 -4.52 -1.58
CA SER A 69 -14.59 -5.06 -2.72
C SER A 69 -16.03 -5.45 -2.35
N ALA A 70 -16.20 -6.19 -1.26
CA ALA A 70 -17.52 -6.60 -0.78
C ALA A 70 -18.38 -5.40 -0.38
N LEU A 71 -17.79 -4.43 0.33
CA LEU A 71 -18.46 -3.23 0.80
C LEU A 71 -18.91 -2.33 -0.36
N ALA A 72 -18.05 -2.14 -1.35
CA ALA A 72 -18.29 -1.24 -2.46
C ALA A 72 -18.98 -1.89 -3.67
N GLY A 73 -19.21 -3.21 -3.65
CA GLY A 73 -19.74 -3.94 -4.79
C GLY A 73 -18.81 -3.92 -6.01
N ARG A 74 -17.47 -3.85 -5.79
CA ARG A 74 -16.42 -3.70 -6.80
C ARG A 74 -15.55 -4.97 -6.88
N PRO A 75 -15.98 -5.99 -7.67
CA PRO A 75 -15.22 -7.25 -7.78
C PRO A 75 -13.83 -7.09 -8.41
N ASP A 76 -13.61 -6.03 -9.18
CA ASP A 76 -12.33 -5.67 -9.79
C ASP A 76 -11.24 -5.29 -8.76
N ILE A 77 -11.63 -4.90 -7.55
CA ILE A 77 -10.71 -4.64 -6.44
C ILE A 77 -10.28 -5.94 -5.74
N ALA A 78 -11.11 -6.98 -5.81
CA ALA A 78 -10.87 -8.22 -5.07
C ALA A 78 -9.61 -8.95 -5.56
N VAL A 79 -8.93 -9.60 -4.61
CA VAL A 79 -7.80 -10.49 -4.89
C VAL A 79 -8.30 -11.93 -4.90
N GLY A 80 -8.20 -12.61 -6.05
CA GLY A 80 -8.78 -13.94 -6.26
C GLY A 80 -8.21 -15.08 -5.39
N LYS A 81 -7.08 -14.85 -4.72
CA LYS A 81 -6.42 -15.81 -3.84
C LYS A 81 -6.32 -15.23 -2.43
N GLY A 82 -7.41 -15.18 -1.71
CA GLY A 82 -7.41 -14.71 -0.32
C GLY A 82 -7.57 -15.88 0.65
N ARG A 83 -6.79 -15.92 1.73
CA ARG A 83 -7.11 -16.78 2.88
C ARG A 83 -8.27 -16.16 3.65
N TRP A 84 -9.14 -17.00 4.21
CA TRP A 84 -10.17 -16.59 5.14
C TRP A 84 -9.54 -15.83 6.32
N GLN A 85 -9.99 -14.62 6.54
CA GLN A 85 -9.63 -13.83 7.70
C GLN A 85 -10.88 -13.32 8.39
N LEU A 86 -10.80 -13.09 9.70
CA LEU A 86 -11.91 -12.63 10.53
C LEU A 86 -12.60 -11.39 9.94
N ARG A 87 -11.84 -10.47 9.34
CA ARG A 87 -12.41 -9.27 8.71
C ARG A 87 -13.36 -9.60 7.55
N ASN A 88 -13.06 -10.63 6.76
CA ASN A 88 -13.92 -11.05 5.64
C ASN A 88 -15.20 -11.71 6.13
N LEU A 89 -15.17 -12.35 7.30
CA LEU A 89 -16.37 -12.83 7.95
C LEU A 89 -17.29 -11.69 8.38
N VAL A 90 -16.72 -10.58 8.87
CA VAL A 90 -17.47 -9.42 9.35
C VAL A 90 -17.94 -8.50 8.20
N LEU A 91 -17.08 -8.29 7.19
CA LEU A 91 -17.34 -7.34 6.10
C LEU A 91 -18.04 -7.99 4.89
N GLY A 92 -18.17 -9.30 4.89
CA GLY A 92 -18.68 -10.06 3.76
C GLY A 92 -17.56 -10.59 2.85
N TRP A 93 -17.96 -11.49 1.95
CA TRP A 93 -17.07 -12.13 0.99
C TRP A 93 -17.27 -11.50 -0.40
N PRO A 94 -16.21 -11.11 -1.09
CA PRO A 94 -16.35 -10.58 -2.43
C PRO A 94 -16.78 -11.67 -3.41
N ALA A 95 -17.45 -11.26 -4.47
CA ALA A 95 -17.52 -12.07 -5.68
C ALA A 95 -16.09 -12.38 -6.18
N THR A 96 -15.97 -13.39 -7.03
CA THR A 96 -14.68 -13.83 -7.61
C THR A 96 -13.84 -12.64 -8.07
N GLY A 97 -12.62 -12.53 -7.56
CA GLY A 97 -11.70 -11.47 -7.97
C GLY A 97 -11.31 -11.58 -9.43
N SER A 98 -11.08 -10.45 -10.07
CA SER A 98 -10.58 -10.37 -11.44
C SER A 98 -9.05 -10.47 -11.48
N ALA A 99 -8.51 -10.90 -12.62
CA ALA A 99 -7.09 -10.72 -12.90
C ALA A 99 -6.75 -9.22 -12.90
N LEU A 100 -5.50 -8.89 -12.57
CA LEU A 100 -5.02 -7.51 -12.72
C LEU A 100 -4.80 -7.21 -14.20
N ASP A 101 -5.22 -6.02 -14.59
CA ASP A 101 -4.90 -5.51 -15.91
C ASP A 101 -3.39 -5.26 -16.05
N SER A 102 -2.85 -5.48 -17.23
CA SER A 102 -1.51 -5.02 -17.60
C SER A 102 -1.59 -3.59 -18.16
N GLY A 103 -0.48 -2.88 -18.10
CA GLY A 103 -0.37 -1.52 -18.60
C GLY A 103 0.19 -0.55 -17.57
N THR A 104 0.09 0.73 -17.86
CA THR A 104 0.56 1.80 -16.97
C THR A 104 -0.61 2.64 -16.49
N ARG A 105 -0.66 2.90 -15.20
CA ARG A 105 -1.66 3.74 -14.57
C ARG A 105 -1.04 4.85 -13.75
N LEU A 106 -1.51 6.06 -13.99
CA LEU A 106 -1.17 7.24 -13.20
C LEU A 106 -2.22 7.43 -12.10
N PHE A 107 -1.74 7.53 -10.87
CA PHE A 107 -2.51 7.94 -9.69
C PHE A 107 -2.10 9.36 -9.29
N ASP A 108 -2.56 10.32 -10.06
CA ASP A 108 -2.13 11.72 -10.01
C ASP A 108 -2.26 12.33 -8.61
N SER A 109 -3.40 12.12 -7.94
CA SER A 109 -3.65 12.65 -6.60
C SER A 109 -2.72 12.08 -5.52
N GLY A 110 -2.22 10.86 -5.72
CA GLY A 110 -1.28 10.19 -4.81
C GLY A 110 0.17 10.34 -5.23
N GLY A 111 0.41 10.80 -6.46
CA GLY A 111 1.75 10.95 -7.01
C GLY A 111 2.45 9.63 -7.35
N TYR A 112 1.69 8.62 -7.76
CA TYR A 112 2.25 7.32 -8.13
C TYR A 112 1.97 6.98 -9.58
N THR A 113 2.98 6.45 -10.28
CA THR A 113 2.80 5.76 -11.55
C THR A 113 3.11 4.28 -11.36
N VAL A 114 2.15 3.43 -11.69
CA VAL A 114 2.29 1.97 -11.58
C VAL A 114 2.24 1.35 -12.96
N SER A 115 3.25 0.57 -13.30
CA SER A 115 3.31 -0.20 -14.54
C SER A 115 3.33 -1.70 -14.24
N ARG A 116 2.47 -2.42 -14.93
CA ARG A 116 2.33 -3.87 -14.83
C ARG A 116 2.46 -4.49 -16.21
N GLY A 117 3.19 -5.58 -16.28
CA GLY A 117 3.39 -6.28 -17.55
C GLY A 117 4.19 -7.54 -17.36
N GLU A 118 4.87 -7.94 -18.41
CA GLU A 118 5.72 -9.12 -18.44
C GLU A 118 7.14 -8.74 -18.90
N MET A 119 8.14 -9.24 -18.19
CA MET A 119 9.55 -9.14 -18.57
C MET A 119 10.18 -10.52 -18.56
N ASN A 120 10.61 -11.00 -19.72
CA ASN A 120 11.23 -12.33 -19.89
C ASN A 120 10.37 -13.47 -19.32
N GLY A 121 9.07 -13.49 -19.60
CA GLY A 121 8.13 -14.51 -19.16
C GLY A 121 7.78 -14.45 -17.67
N ARG A 122 8.09 -13.34 -17.00
CA ARG A 122 7.76 -13.10 -15.58
C ARG A 122 6.91 -11.85 -15.43
N GLU A 123 5.94 -11.90 -14.54
CA GLU A 123 5.23 -10.69 -14.14
C GLU A 123 6.23 -9.62 -13.69
N ALA A 124 6.05 -8.40 -14.17
CA ALA A 124 6.80 -7.24 -13.76
C ALA A 124 5.84 -6.20 -13.17
N LEU A 125 6.12 -5.74 -11.97
CA LEU A 125 5.45 -4.62 -11.31
C LEU A 125 6.48 -3.55 -11.02
N VAL A 126 6.27 -2.37 -11.58
CA VAL A 126 7.07 -1.17 -11.32
C VAL A 126 6.18 -0.14 -10.64
N VAL A 127 6.64 0.39 -9.51
CA VAL A 127 5.98 1.51 -8.83
C VAL A 127 6.99 2.66 -8.79
N PHE A 128 6.58 3.79 -9.32
CA PHE A 128 7.37 5.03 -9.34
C PHE A 128 6.66 6.08 -8.50
N ASP A 129 7.34 6.57 -7.48
CA ASP A 129 6.87 7.61 -6.59
C ASP A 129 7.33 8.98 -7.10
N HIS A 130 6.37 9.85 -7.41
CA HIS A 130 6.61 11.24 -7.82
C HIS A 130 5.68 12.18 -7.05
N GLY A 131 5.15 11.70 -5.93
CA GLY A 131 4.22 12.42 -5.08
C GLY A 131 4.85 13.48 -4.21
N PRO A 132 4.03 14.23 -3.50
CA PRO A 132 4.50 15.14 -2.47
C PRO A 132 5.04 14.35 -1.27
N PHE A 133 5.99 14.94 -0.55
CA PHE A 133 6.52 14.35 0.68
C PHE A 133 5.45 14.20 1.74
N GLY A 134 5.23 12.98 2.21
CA GLY A 134 4.45 12.64 3.39
C GLY A 134 3.10 13.33 3.52
N TYR A 135 2.59 13.39 4.74
CA TYR A 135 1.26 13.92 5.01
C TYR A 135 1.31 15.36 5.53
N LEU A 136 0.61 16.26 4.86
CA LEU A 136 0.49 17.69 5.16
C LEU A 136 1.85 18.44 5.19
N SER A 137 1.87 19.64 5.75
CA SER A 137 3.05 20.51 5.81
C SER A 137 4.20 19.98 6.69
N ILE A 138 3.93 19.02 7.54
CA ILE A 138 4.93 18.36 8.40
C ILE A 138 5.58 17.14 7.77
N ALA A 139 5.18 16.80 6.52
CA ALA A 139 5.66 15.61 5.81
C ALA A 139 5.61 14.31 6.66
N ALA A 140 4.58 14.18 7.52
CA ALA A 140 4.44 13.03 8.39
C ALA A 140 4.44 11.72 7.59
N HIS A 141 5.14 10.71 8.12
CA HIS A 141 5.33 9.40 7.52
C HIS A 141 6.11 9.38 6.20
N GLY A 142 6.60 10.52 5.73
CA GLY A 142 7.44 10.61 4.54
C GLY A 142 8.90 10.25 4.81
N HIS A 143 9.58 9.79 3.77
CA HIS A 143 11.02 9.58 3.73
C HIS A 143 11.66 10.55 2.73
N ALA A 144 12.98 10.66 2.72
CA ALA A 144 13.70 11.48 1.74
C ALA A 144 13.94 10.68 0.45
N ASP A 145 12.86 10.29 -0.23
CA ASP A 145 12.77 9.25 -1.25
C ASP A 145 12.03 9.69 -2.52
N ALA A 146 11.91 11.00 -2.75
CA ALA A 146 11.25 11.52 -3.95
C ALA A 146 11.85 10.88 -5.23
N LEU A 147 10.99 10.55 -6.19
CA LEU A 147 11.34 9.84 -7.42
C LEU A 147 11.88 8.42 -7.20
N SER A 148 11.50 7.81 -6.10
CA SER A 148 11.89 6.43 -5.80
C SER A 148 11.21 5.43 -6.74
N LEU A 149 11.96 4.39 -7.11
CA LEU A 149 11.50 3.32 -7.98
C LEU A 149 11.56 1.98 -7.26
N MET A 150 10.45 1.26 -7.28
CA MET A 150 10.35 -0.10 -6.76
C MET A 150 10.02 -1.07 -7.90
N LEU A 151 10.61 -2.26 -7.87
CA LEU A 151 10.45 -3.29 -8.90
C LEU A 151 10.25 -4.66 -8.25
N HIS A 152 9.19 -5.35 -8.65
CA HIS A 152 9.00 -6.77 -8.40
C HIS A 152 9.04 -7.54 -9.72
N LEU A 153 9.73 -8.69 -9.75
CA LEU A 153 9.80 -9.60 -10.91
C LEU A 153 9.40 -11.01 -10.51
N GLY A 154 8.34 -11.53 -11.11
CA GLY A 154 7.77 -12.83 -10.74
C GLY A 154 7.42 -12.88 -9.25
N SER A 155 6.78 -11.81 -8.77
CA SER A 155 6.40 -11.61 -7.37
C SER A 155 7.58 -11.65 -6.37
N LYS A 156 8.78 -11.37 -6.84
CA LYS A 156 9.96 -11.20 -5.99
C LYS A 156 10.40 -9.75 -6.01
N PRO A 157 10.52 -9.10 -4.84
CA PRO A 157 11.06 -7.75 -4.74
C PRO A 157 12.51 -7.72 -5.24
N VAL A 158 12.83 -6.81 -6.17
CA VAL A 158 14.17 -6.61 -6.75
C VAL A 158 14.73 -5.25 -6.32
N PHE A 159 13.96 -4.18 -6.57
CA PHE A 159 14.21 -2.88 -5.98
C PHE A 159 13.16 -2.66 -4.91
N VAL A 160 13.60 -2.48 -3.69
CA VAL A 160 12.75 -2.40 -2.51
C VAL A 160 12.88 -1.06 -1.82
N ASP A 161 11.85 -0.67 -1.12
CA ASP A 161 11.93 0.37 -0.11
C ASP A 161 12.47 -0.22 1.19
N ALA A 162 13.28 0.54 1.92
CA ALA A 162 13.90 0.09 3.16
C ALA A 162 12.91 -0.06 4.32
N GLY A 163 11.74 0.60 4.22
CA GLY A 163 10.72 0.61 5.26
C GLY A 163 11.13 1.35 6.52
N THR A 164 10.32 1.20 7.56
CA THR A 164 10.42 2.00 8.80
C THR A 164 11.39 1.43 9.83
N TYR A 165 11.61 0.12 9.86
CA TYR A 165 12.21 -0.63 10.96
C TYR A 165 11.31 -0.60 12.21
N LEU A 166 11.52 0.33 13.15
CA LEU A 166 10.69 0.52 14.35
C LEU A 166 10.22 1.98 14.41
N TYR A 167 8.91 2.19 14.39
CA TYR A 167 8.32 3.52 14.29
C TYR A 167 8.68 4.43 15.50
N HIS A 168 8.49 3.95 16.73
CA HIS A 168 8.71 4.76 17.92
C HIS A 168 10.11 4.67 18.52
N SER A 169 10.79 3.55 18.35
CA SER A 169 12.05 3.26 19.05
C SER A 169 13.23 3.00 18.11
N GLY A 170 13.08 3.28 16.84
CA GLY A 170 14.08 2.98 15.81
C GLY A 170 15.36 3.81 15.89
N GLY A 171 15.31 5.00 16.47
CA GLY A 171 16.45 5.90 16.66
C GLY A 171 17.27 6.07 15.37
N ARG A 172 18.61 6.06 15.49
CA ARG A 172 19.52 6.27 14.36
C ARG A 172 19.37 5.25 13.20
N VAL A 173 18.84 4.05 13.48
CA VAL A 173 18.59 3.07 12.41
C VAL A 173 17.41 3.54 11.56
N ARG A 174 16.32 3.96 12.20
CA ARG A 174 15.17 4.53 11.51
C ARG A 174 15.56 5.77 10.69
N ASP A 175 16.36 6.68 11.27
CA ASP A 175 16.81 7.89 10.56
C ASP A 175 17.63 7.55 9.31
N ARG A 176 18.46 6.51 9.36
CA ARG A 176 19.17 6.00 8.18
C ARG A 176 18.25 5.44 7.11
N LEU A 177 17.20 4.70 7.53
CA LEU A 177 16.25 4.09 6.60
C LEU A 177 15.31 5.12 5.95
N ARG A 178 15.06 6.26 6.62
CA ARG A 178 14.34 7.39 6.03
C ARG A 178 15.19 8.25 5.10
N GLY A 179 16.50 8.07 5.13
CA GLY A 179 17.45 8.87 4.33
C GLY A 179 17.51 8.42 2.87
N THR A 180 17.80 9.35 1.98
CA THR A 180 17.84 9.15 0.51
C THR A 180 18.70 7.97 0.08
N ALA A 181 19.83 7.74 0.72
CA ALA A 181 20.73 6.64 0.39
C ALA A 181 20.16 5.23 0.67
N ALA A 182 19.05 5.12 1.38
CA ALA A 182 18.35 3.87 1.64
C ALA A 182 17.31 3.53 0.56
N HIS A 183 17.05 4.44 -0.37
CA HIS A 183 16.01 4.31 -1.38
C HIS A 183 16.57 4.22 -2.80
N ASN A 184 15.76 3.71 -3.74
CA ASN A 184 16.14 3.57 -5.15
C ASN A 184 15.82 4.87 -5.90
N THR A 185 16.48 5.94 -5.51
CA THR A 185 16.26 7.29 -6.04
C THR A 185 17.59 8.01 -6.27
N LEU A 186 17.50 9.23 -6.81
CA LEU A 186 18.67 10.05 -7.08
C LEU A 186 19.21 10.67 -5.79
N CYS A 187 20.44 10.32 -5.44
CA CYS A 187 21.20 10.91 -4.33
C CYS A 187 22.33 11.78 -4.89
N ILE A 188 22.34 13.06 -4.55
CA ILE A 188 23.33 14.03 -5.05
C ILE A 188 24.34 14.30 -3.93
N ASN A 189 25.63 14.11 -4.23
CA ASN A 189 26.75 14.31 -3.28
C ASN A 189 26.65 13.51 -1.97
N GLY A 190 25.80 12.46 -1.92
CA GLY A 190 25.57 11.69 -0.70
C GLY A 190 24.69 12.41 0.34
N GLU A 191 24.03 13.48 -0.06
CA GLU A 191 23.13 14.25 0.80
C GLU A 191 21.67 13.77 0.67
N ASN A 192 20.91 13.93 1.74
CA ASN A 192 19.47 13.65 1.71
C ASN A 192 18.72 14.72 0.91
N GLN A 193 17.69 14.32 0.20
CA GLN A 193 16.78 15.22 -0.54
C GLN A 193 16.00 16.17 0.36
N SER A 194 15.83 15.79 1.63
CA SER A 194 15.20 16.60 2.66
C SER A 194 15.85 16.36 4.01
N GLU A 195 15.73 17.32 4.91
CA GLU A 195 16.24 17.20 6.27
C GLU A 195 15.47 16.12 7.04
N ILE A 196 16.19 15.21 7.68
CA ILE A 196 15.61 14.21 8.58
C ILE A 196 15.64 14.79 9.99
N ALA A 197 14.52 15.33 10.46
CA ALA A 197 14.42 15.96 11.75
C ALA A 197 13.33 15.32 12.61
N GLY A 198 13.65 15.04 13.89
CA GLY A 198 12.69 14.55 14.88
C GLY A 198 12.13 13.15 14.59
N ALA A 199 11.00 12.88 15.21
CA ALA A 199 10.32 11.58 15.11
C ALA A 199 9.40 11.47 13.90
N PHE A 200 9.17 12.56 13.19
CA PHE A 200 8.25 12.64 12.04
C PHE A 200 9.01 13.13 10.82
#